data_c578f1a98ad4ff2b20ed0183a4c1fd40
#
_entry.id   c578f1a98ad4ff2b20ed0183a4c1fd40
#
_cell.length_a   1.000
_cell.length_b   1.000
_cell.length_c   1.000
_cell.angle_alpha   90.00
_cell.angle_beta   90.00
_cell.angle_gamma   90.00
#
_symmetry.space_group_name_H-M   'P 1'
#
loop_
_entity.id
_entity.type
_entity.pdbx_description
1 polymer ?
#
loop_
_entity_poly.entity_id
_entity_poly.type
_entity_poly.pdbx_seq_one_letter_code
_entity_poly.pdbx_strand_id
1 'polypeptide(L)'
;MIKLIRGDGNIVLADCDSSDRSQINVQVTRGPDEQDKPKLFCFRVTAKSGFLTLEVPRVFYIETADHPVSAKLTTDAGDSQTVNVAKDDFESVGQGLGKPMTTLVELRVTG
;
A
#
# COMPACT_ATOMS: atom_id res chain seq x y z
N MET A 1 3.55 -1.46 12.31
CA MET A 1 4.69 -0.53 12.12
C MET A 1 5.13 -0.57 10.66
N ILE A 2 5.45 0.58 10.09
CA ILE A 2 5.91 0.69 8.70
C ILE A 2 7.43 0.87 8.67
N LYS A 3 8.07 0.25 7.68
CA LYS A 3 9.50 0.40 7.46
C LYS A 3 9.75 0.74 6.00
N LEU A 4 10.43 1.85 5.75
CA LEU A 4 10.85 2.24 4.40
C LEU A 4 12.27 1.74 4.19
N ILE A 5 12.51 1.08 3.07
CA ILE A 5 13.80 0.44 2.81
C ILE A 5 14.55 1.17 1.71
N ARG A 6 13.93 1.34 0.54
CA ARG A 6 14.62 1.90 -0.62
C ARG A 6 13.61 2.42 -1.63
N GLY A 7 13.96 3.47 -2.34
CA GLY A 7 13.11 4.01 -3.40
C GLY A 7 13.92 4.93 -4.29
N ASP A 8 13.29 5.38 -5.38
CA ASP A 8 13.89 6.34 -6.32
C ASP A 8 13.51 7.78 -6.01
N GLY A 9 12.79 8.02 -4.90
CA GLY A 9 12.36 9.36 -4.49
C GLY A 9 11.06 9.81 -5.11
N ASN A 10 10.46 9.03 -6.00
CA ASN A 10 9.22 9.41 -6.69
C ASN A 10 7.96 8.93 -5.97
N ILE A 11 8.11 8.12 -4.94
CA ILE A 11 7.02 7.72 -4.03
C ILE A 11 7.52 7.98 -2.62
N VAL A 12 6.85 8.86 -1.89
CA VAL A 12 7.28 9.24 -0.54
C VAL A 12 6.11 9.13 0.44
N LEU A 13 6.43 8.77 1.68
CA LEU A 13 5.45 8.75 2.77
C LEU A 13 5.01 10.19 3.04
N ALA A 14 3.71 10.41 3.16
CA ALA A 14 3.13 11.72 3.34
C ALA A 14 1.96 11.67 4.31
N ASP A 15 1.57 12.83 4.83
CA ASP A 15 0.34 12.94 5.60
C ASP A 15 -0.85 12.70 4.69
N CYS A 16 -1.85 11.98 5.18
CA CYS A 16 -3.03 11.69 4.40
C CYS A 16 -3.83 12.97 4.15
N ASP A 17 -4.12 13.22 2.88
CA ASP A 17 -4.86 14.39 2.43
C ASP A 17 -5.81 13.95 1.32
N SER A 18 -7.11 13.92 1.62
CA SER A 18 -8.12 13.45 0.67
C SER A 18 -8.25 14.36 -0.55
N SER A 19 -7.74 15.59 -0.49
CA SER A 19 -7.73 16.51 -1.63
C SER A 19 -6.51 16.32 -2.53
N ASP A 20 -5.50 15.58 -2.08
CA ASP A 20 -4.29 15.32 -2.85
C ASP A 20 -4.45 14.05 -3.68
N ARG A 21 -4.76 14.23 -4.95
CA ARG A 21 -5.02 13.11 -5.85
C ARG A 21 -3.75 12.37 -6.30
N SER A 22 -2.58 12.85 -5.89
CA SER A 22 -1.32 12.15 -6.18
C SER A 22 -1.01 11.06 -5.16
N GLN A 23 -1.86 10.87 -4.16
CA GLN A 23 -1.60 9.92 -3.08
C GLN A 23 -2.16 8.53 -3.36
N ILE A 24 -1.43 7.52 -2.84
CA ILE A 24 -1.85 6.13 -2.76
C ILE A 24 -2.18 5.88 -1.29
N ASN A 25 -3.35 5.33 -1.01
CA ASN A 25 -3.79 5.02 0.35
C ASN A 25 -3.62 3.53 0.61
N VAL A 26 -2.93 3.20 1.71
CA VAL A 26 -2.73 1.82 2.14
C VAL A 26 -3.30 1.68 3.53
N GLN A 27 -4.30 0.81 3.69
CA GLN A 27 -4.94 0.57 4.98
C GLN A 27 -4.47 -0.75 5.58
N VAL A 28 -4.21 -0.71 6.88
CA VAL A 28 -3.74 -1.89 7.62
C VAL A 28 -4.65 -2.13 8.81
N THR A 29 -4.76 -3.41 9.22
CA THR A 29 -5.46 -3.75 10.45
C THR A 29 -4.50 -3.63 11.63
N ARG A 30 -5.05 -3.34 12.80
CA ARG A 30 -4.26 -3.32 14.03
C ARG A 30 -4.25 -4.71 14.66
N GLY A 31 -3.28 -4.94 15.54
CA GLY A 31 -3.22 -6.18 16.29
C GLY A 31 -4.36 -6.32 17.30
N PRO A 32 -4.53 -7.52 17.89
CA PRO A 32 -5.65 -7.77 18.81
C PRO A 32 -5.62 -6.94 20.09
N ASP A 33 -4.46 -6.43 20.47
CA ASP A 33 -4.32 -5.60 21.66
C ASP A 33 -4.54 -4.11 21.37
N GLU A 34 -4.82 -3.77 20.13
CA GLU A 34 -5.07 -2.41 19.72
C GLU A 34 -6.55 -2.22 19.40
N GLN A 35 -7.00 -0.97 19.35
CA GLN A 35 -8.36 -0.67 18.91
C GLN A 35 -8.54 -1.20 17.49
N ASP A 36 -9.69 -1.79 17.19
CA ASP A 36 -10.00 -2.37 15.88
C ASP A 36 -10.16 -1.33 14.78
N LYS A 37 -9.51 -0.20 14.89
CA LYS A 37 -9.59 0.85 13.89
C LYS A 37 -8.50 0.65 12.85
N PRO A 38 -8.83 0.66 11.56
CA PRO A 38 -7.83 0.61 10.52
C PRO A 38 -6.85 1.78 10.65
N LYS A 39 -5.60 1.53 10.34
CA LYS A 39 -4.59 2.58 10.24
C LYS A 39 -4.31 2.83 8.76
N LEU A 40 -4.23 4.11 8.41
CA LEU A 40 -4.05 4.54 7.03
C LEU A 40 -2.65 5.12 6.85
N PHE A 41 -1.93 4.62 5.85
CA PHE A 41 -0.69 5.22 5.39
C PHE A 41 -0.91 5.79 4.00
N CYS A 42 -0.41 7.00 3.77
CA CYS A 42 -0.55 7.65 2.48
C CYS A 42 0.83 7.93 1.88
N PHE A 43 0.96 7.67 0.57
CA PHE A 43 2.20 7.85 -0.15
C PHE A 43 1.93 8.82 -1.30
N ARG A 44 2.74 9.87 -1.40
CA ARG A 44 2.63 10.84 -2.49
C ARG A 44 3.49 10.39 -3.66
N VAL A 45 2.92 10.41 -4.84
CA VAL A 45 3.60 10.12 -6.09
C VAL A 45 3.96 11.42 -6.75
N THR A 46 5.25 11.60 -7.07
CA THR A 46 5.76 12.86 -7.63
C THR A 46 6.16 12.76 -9.10
N ALA A 47 5.97 11.60 -9.72
CA ALA A 47 6.31 11.37 -11.12
C ALA A 47 5.40 10.29 -11.71
N LYS A 48 5.45 10.11 -13.02
CA LYS A 48 4.64 9.09 -13.71
C LYS A 48 5.20 7.68 -13.55
N SER A 49 6.40 7.54 -13.03
CA SER A 49 6.98 6.25 -12.71
C SER A 49 7.78 6.36 -11.43
N GLY A 50 7.86 5.27 -10.71
CA GLY A 50 8.63 5.24 -9.48
C GLY A 50 8.46 3.92 -8.76
N PHE A 51 9.31 3.68 -7.77
CA PHE A 51 9.18 2.52 -6.92
C PHE A 51 9.56 2.84 -5.49
N LEU A 52 9.04 2.04 -4.58
CA LEU A 52 9.37 2.12 -3.16
C LEU A 52 9.35 0.71 -2.60
N THR A 53 10.49 0.25 -2.07
CA THR A 53 10.58 -1.00 -1.34
C THR A 53 10.39 -0.70 0.13
N LEU A 54 9.51 -1.44 0.78
CA LEU A 54 9.09 -1.14 2.14
C LEU A 54 8.58 -2.42 2.82
N GLU A 55 8.23 -2.31 4.09
CA GLU A 55 7.51 -3.36 4.80
C GLU A 55 6.35 -2.72 5.54
N VAL A 56 5.12 -3.08 5.16
CA VAL A 56 3.91 -2.65 5.83
C VAL A 56 3.09 -3.90 6.13
N PRO A 57 3.09 -4.38 7.38
CA PRO A 57 2.36 -5.60 7.72
C PRO A 57 0.86 -5.37 7.80
N ARG A 58 0.10 -6.43 7.62
CA ARG A 58 -1.36 -6.46 7.81
C ARG A 58 -2.11 -5.54 6.85
N VAL A 59 -1.61 -5.40 5.64
CA VAL A 59 -2.31 -4.62 4.61
C VAL A 59 -3.55 -5.36 4.16
N PHE A 60 -4.69 -4.67 4.13
CA PHE A 60 -5.95 -5.28 3.66
C PHE A 60 -6.63 -4.46 2.55
N TYR A 61 -6.15 -3.26 2.23
CA TYR A 61 -6.83 -2.39 1.28
C TYR A 61 -5.84 -1.38 0.70
N ILE A 62 -5.88 -1.23 -0.63
CA ILE A 62 -5.03 -0.26 -1.35
C ILE A 62 -5.94 0.52 -2.29
N GLU A 63 -5.85 1.86 -2.23
CA GLU A 63 -6.65 2.76 -3.04
C GLU A 63 -5.77 3.75 -3.77
N THR A 64 -6.11 4.03 -5.02
CA THR A 64 -5.42 4.98 -5.87
C THR A 64 -6.30 6.18 -6.20
N ALA A 65 -5.69 7.21 -6.76
CA ALA A 65 -6.40 8.34 -7.35
C ALA A 65 -5.83 8.58 -8.76
N ASP A 66 -4.92 9.51 -8.95
CA ASP A 66 -4.42 9.85 -10.29
C ASP A 66 -3.42 8.84 -10.87
N HIS A 67 -2.84 7.98 -10.04
CA HIS A 67 -1.79 7.05 -10.48
C HIS A 67 -2.17 5.61 -10.22
N PRO A 68 -2.11 4.74 -11.25
CA PRO A 68 -2.23 3.31 -11.03
C PRO A 68 -0.97 2.80 -10.31
N VAL A 69 -1.12 1.70 -9.57
CA VAL A 69 0.00 1.14 -8.82
C VAL A 69 0.01 -0.38 -8.95
N SER A 70 1.23 -0.95 -8.99
CA SER A 70 1.46 -2.37 -8.79
C SER A 70 2.01 -2.55 -7.38
N ALA A 71 1.35 -3.39 -6.60
CA ALA A 71 1.73 -3.65 -5.23
C ALA A 71 2.18 -5.11 -5.10
N LYS A 72 3.38 -5.33 -4.56
CA LYS A 72 3.86 -6.67 -4.28
C LYS A 72 3.62 -6.97 -2.81
N LEU A 73 2.98 -8.10 -2.55
CA LEU A 73 2.57 -8.53 -1.23
C LEU A 73 3.14 -9.91 -0.94
N THR A 74 3.51 -10.16 0.32
CA THR A 74 3.98 -11.47 0.77
C THR A 74 3.16 -11.94 1.96
N THR A 75 3.02 -13.26 2.12
CA THR A 75 2.43 -13.87 3.29
C THR A 75 3.54 -14.39 4.22
N ASP A 76 3.17 -14.75 5.45
CA ASP A 76 4.12 -15.35 6.39
C ASP A 76 4.67 -16.69 5.91
N ALA A 77 3.93 -17.37 5.04
CA ALA A 77 4.37 -18.62 4.43
C ALA A 77 5.39 -18.42 3.31
N GLY A 78 5.70 -17.16 2.95
CA GLY A 78 6.66 -16.84 1.91
C GLY A 78 6.08 -16.74 0.51
N ASP A 79 4.76 -16.90 0.37
CA ASP A 79 4.11 -16.72 -0.92
C ASP A 79 4.07 -15.22 -1.27
N SER A 80 4.26 -14.90 -2.54
CA SER A 80 4.17 -13.54 -3.00
C SER A 80 3.17 -13.40 -4.14
N GLN A 81 2.57 -12.22 -4.23
CA GLN A 81 1.66 -11.89 -5.32
C GLN A 81 1.79 -10.43 -5.67
N THR A 82 1.45 -10.09 -6.90
CA THR A 82 1.39 -8.71 -7.37
C THR A 82 -0.07 -8.37 -7.63
N VAL A 83 -0.50 -7.25 -7.06
CA VAL A 83 -1.85 -6.73 -7.25
C VAL A 83 -1.74 -5.42 -8.02
N ASN A 84 -2.44 -5.32 -9.13
CA ASN A 84 -2.47 -4.11 -9.93
C ASN A 84 -3.75 -3.34 -9.60
N VAL A 85 -3.59 -2.10 -9.17
CA VAL A 85 -4.71 -1.20 -8.86
C VAL A 85 -4.74 -0.12 -9.94
N ALA A 86 -5.81 -0.06 -10.72
CA ALA A 86 -5.97 0.97 -11.75
C ALA A 86 -6.11 2.34 -11.08
N LYS A 87 -5.95 3.42 -11.84
CA LYS A 87 -6.19 4.75 -11.29
C LYS A 87 -7.67 4.88 -10.90
N ASP A 88 -7.96 5.70 -9.88
CA ASP A 88 -9.31 5.90 -9.35
C ASP A 88 -10.00 4.60 -8.95
N ASP A 89 -9.25 3.66 -8.40
CA ASP A 89 -9.76 2.33 -8.07
C ASP A 89 -9.20 1.88 -6.72
N PHE A 90 -9.62 0.73 -6.28
CA PHE A 90 -9.15 0.10 -5.05
C PHE A 90 -9.16 -1.41 -5.18
N GLU A 91 -8.34 -2.07 -4.34
CA GLU A 91 -8.33 -3.53 -4.24
C GLU A 91 -8.22 -3.95 -2.79
N SER A 92 -9.06 -4.91 -2.39
CA SER A 92 -8.91 -5.59 -1.11
C SER A 92 -7.88 -6.70 -1.24
N VAL A 93 -7.06 -6.87 -0.21
CA VAL A 93 -6.00 -7.90 -0.22
C VAL A 93 -5.96 -8.60 1.13
N GLY A 94 -5.34 -9.79 1.17
CA GLY A 94 -5.13 -10.51 2.41
C GLY A 94 -6.43 -10.68 3.21
N GLN A 95 -6.46 -10.17 4.42
CA GLN A 95 -7.63 -10.27 5.30
C GLN A 95 -8.88 -9.61 4.72
N GLY A 96 -8.71 -8.61 3.88
CA GLY A 96 -9.84 -7.98 3.19
C GLY A 96 -10.58 -8.94 2.25
N LEU A 97 -9.93 -10.05 1.85
CA LEU A 97 -10.51 -11.10 1.04
C LEU A 97 -10.79 -12.38 1.85
N GLY A 98 -10.65 -12.34 3.16
CA GLY A 98 -10.77 -13.54 3.99
C GLY A 98 -9.57 -14.47 3.87
N LYS A 99 -8.45 -14.00 3.34
CA LYS A 99 -7.22 -14.76 3.16
C LYS A 99 -6.20 -14.41 4.24
N PRO A 100 -5.08 -15.16 4.34
CA PRO A 100 -4.04 -14.84 5.32
C PRO A 100 -3.54 -13.40 5.19
N MET A 101 -3.06 -12.86 6.29
CA MET A 101 -2.48 -11.52 6.34
C MET A 101 -1.33 -11.38 5.36
N THR A 102 -1.25 -10.21 4.72
CA THR A 102 -0.18 -9.90 3.78
C THR A 102 0.62 -8.69 4.24
N THR A 103 1.91 -8.72 3.88
CA THR A 103 2.82 -7.59 4.09
C THR A 103 3.09 -6.96 2.73
N LEU A 104 2.90 -5.65 2.65
CA LEU A 104 3.24 -4.90 1.45
C LEU A 104 4.76 -4.70 1.43
N VAL A 105 5.42 -5.12 0.37
CA VAL A 105 6.88 -5.04 0.25
C VAL A 105 7.37 -4.17 -0.90
N GLU A 106 6.53 -3.85 -1.86
CA GLU A 106 6.90 -2.96 -2.96
C GLU A 106 5.69 -2.25 -3.55
N LEU A 107 5.87 -0.96 -3.84
CA LEU A 107 4.92 -0.17 -4.63
C LEU A 107 5.64 0.28 -5.90
N ARG A 108 4.96 0.14 -7.05
CA ARG A 108 5.43 0.68 -8.32
C ARG A 108 4.33 1.47 -8.98
N VAL A 109 4.69 2.64 -9.47
CA VAL A 109 3.80 3.50 -10.25
C VAL A 109 4.25 3.43 -11.71
N THR A 110 3.30 3.22 -12.61
CA THR A 110 3.59 3.03 -14.04
C THR A 110 2.84 4.01 -14.93
N GLY A 111 2.21 5.03 -14.34
CA GLY A 111 1.45 5.99 -15.15
C GLY A 111 0.85 7.18 -14.42
#